data_8e3ed53f17f5523de58a5bc6a69dd4d4
#
_entry.id   8e3ed53f17f5523de58a5bc6a69dd4d4
#
_cell.length_a   1.000
_cell.length_b   1.000
_cell.length_c   1.000
_cell.angle_alpha   90.00
_cell.angle_beta   90.00
_cell.angle_gamma   90.00
#
_symmetry.space_group_name_H-M   'P 1'
#
loop_
_entity.id
_entity.type
_entity.pdbx_description
1 polymer ?
#
loop_
_entity_poly.entity_id
_entity_poly.type
_entity_poly.pdbx_seq_one_letter_code
_entity_poly.pdbx_strand_id
1 'polypeptide(L)'
;MQLQSLSVKCGLDHDSHVVNSAMDMYGKCGKMDDMLKLLPDPASRPTQCWNTLISGCARYGYLKEAEDTFKHMVSIGRKPDYVTFVALLSACSHAGLVDKGINYYNSMASTYGVSPGIKHCVCIVDLLGRLGRFAEAEKFIEEMPVLPNDLIWRSLLSSSRTYKNLDIGRKAAKNLLELDPFDDSAYVLLSNLYATNARWVDVDKLRSHMKTIKLHKRPACSWLKLKNEVSTFGIGDRSHMHAEKIYAKLDEILLKLREVGYVADATSALHDTDEEQKEQNLWNHSEKLALAYGLLVVPEGSTIRIFKNLRVCADCHLVFKLVSIVYHREIILRDPYRFHQFKGGYCSCSDFW
;
A
#
# COMPACT_ATOMS: atom_id res chain seq x y z
N MET A 1 23.16 -0.43 3.28
CA MET A 1 24.39 -0.77 4.03
C MET A 1 25.67 -0.17 3.40
N GLN A 2 25.98 -0.36 2.12
CA GLN A 2 27.19 0.22 1.52
C GLN A 2 27.26 1.75 1.60
N LEU A 3 26.17 2.47 1.25
CA LEU A 3 26.12 3.94 1.34
C LEU A 3 26.24 4.46 2.77
N GLN A 4 25.63 3.79 3.75
CA GLN A 4 25.77 4.15 5.16
C GLN A 4 27.20 3.91 5.65
N SER A 5 27.82 2.79 5.28
CA SER A 5 29.22 2.51 5.59
C SER A 5 30.16 3.56 4.97
N LEU A 6 29.82 4.07 3.78
CA LEU A 6 30.55 5.14 3.13
C LEU A 6 30.35 6.48 3.85
N SER A 7 29.11 6.82 4.26
CA SER A 7 28.85 8.06 4.99
C SER A 7 29.61 8.12 6.32
N VAL A 8 29.66 7.01 7.06
CA VAL A 8 30.47 6.90 8.29
C VAL A 8 31.95 7.11 7.98
N LYS A 9 32.50 6.44 6.93
CA LYS A 9 33.91 6.60 6.53
C LYS A 9 34.26 8.02 6.10
N CYS A 10 33.30 8.76 5.56
CA CYS A 10 33.47 10.15 5.14
C CYS A 10 33.18 11.16 6.26
N GLY A 11 32.83 10.73 7.48
CA GLY A 11 32.47 11.60 8.60
C GLY A 11 31.15 12.35 8.40
N LEU A 12 30.25 11.82 7.55
CA LEU A 12 28.95 12.42 7.22
C LEU A 12 27.78 11.77 7.99
N ASP A 13 28.07 10.91 8.94
CA ASP A 13 27.09 10.18 9.76
C ASP A 13 26.33 11.09 10.75
N HIS A 14 26.81 12.31 10.98
CA HIS A 14 26.12 13.34 11.76
C HIS A 14 25.48 14.45 10.91
N ASP A 15 25.68 14.43 9.58
CA ASP A 15 25.02 15.39 8.70
C ASP A 15 23.50 15.13 8.68
N SER A 16 22.69 16.15 8.96
CA SER A 16 21.24 16.02 9.11
C SER A 16 20.52 15.56 7.83
N HIS A 17 21.03 15.93 6.65
CA HIS A 17 20.46 15.53 5.37
C HIS A 17 20.79 14.06 5.06
N VAL A 18 22.01 13.63 5.35
CA VAL A 18 22.46 12.25 5.19
C VAL A 18 21.69 11.33 6.13
N VAL A 19 21.58 11.69 7.41
CA VAL A 19 20.82 10.96 8.42
C VAL A 19 19.36 10.85 8.01
N ASN A 20 18.69 11.95 7.63
CA ASN A 20 17.30 11.93 7.21
C ASN A 20 17.08 11.07 5.95
N SER A 21 17.99 11.15 4.98
CA SER A 21 17.93 10.32 3.75
C SER A 21 18.10 8.84 4.06
N ALA A 22 19.01 8.50 4.99
CA ALA A 22 19.19 7.13 5.45
C ALA A 22 17.95 6.62 6.22
N MET A 23 17.36 7.44 7.09
CA MET A 23 16.10 7.11 7.78
C MET A 23 14.96 6.85 6.79
N ASP A 24 14.76 7.73 5.79
CA ASP A 24 13.72 7.55 4.76
C ASP A 24 13.99 6.29 3.92
N MET A 25 15.24 6.02 3.58
CA MET A 25 15.63 4.79 2.89
C MET A 25 15.27 3.54 3.71
N TYR A 26 15.64 3.50 5.01
CA TYR A 26 15.31 2.36 5.86
C TYR A 26 13.80 2.21 6.06
N GLY A 27 13.08 3.31 6.28
CA GLY A 27 11.63 3.31 6.33
C GLY A 27 10.99 2.76 5.04
N LYS A 28 11.50 3.15 3.86
CA LYS A 28 11.04 2.64 2.56
C LYS A 28 11.46 1.20 2.25
N CYS A 29 12.47 0.68 2.93
CA CYS A 29 12.95 -0.69 2.77
C CYS A 29 12.36 -1.69 3.78
N GLY A 30 11.44 -1.26 4.61
CA GLY A 30 10.83 -2.15 5.60
C GLY A 30 11.74 -2.47 6.79
N LYS A 31 12.63 -1.56 7.17
CA LYS A 31 13.61 -1.73 8.25
C LYS A 31 13.45 -0.66 9.33
N MET A 32 12.30 -0.72 10.04
CA MET A 32 11.96 0.28 11.06
C MET A 32 12.99 0.35 12.19
N ASP A 33 13.47 -0.79 12.66
CA ASP A 33 14.49 -0.85 13.72
C ASP A 33 15.80 -0.15 13.32
N ASP A 34 16.24 -0.33 12.07
CA ASP A 34 17.44 0.33 11.57
C ASP A 34 17.21 1.84 11.37
N MET A 35 15.99 2.26 11.01
CA MET A 35 15.60 3.67 10.96
C MET A 35 15.64 4.31 12.36
N LEU A 36 15.11 3.63 13.37
CA LEU A 36 15.08 4.12 14.75
C LEU A 36 16.47 4.30 15.35
N LYS A 37 17.43 3.46 15.01
CA LYS A 37 18.83 3.57 15.46
C LYS A 37 19.56 4.81 14.93
N LEU A 38 19.06 5.41 13.85
CA LEU A 38 19.65 6.62 13.25
C LEU A 38 19.07 7.92 13.82
N LEU A 39 18.08 7.83 14.71
CA LEU A 39 17.41 9.03 15.23
C LEU A 39 18.38 9.92 16.01
N PRO A 40 18.56 11.19 15.63
CA PRO A 40 19.29 12.16 16.43
C PRO A 40 18.59 12.41 17.78
N ASP A 41 19.32 13.03 18.71
CA ASP A 41 18.73 13.51 19.94
C ASP A 41 17.47 14.37 19.65
N PRO A 42 16.35 14.17 20.34
CA PRO A 42 15.11 14.91 20.11
C PRO A 42 15.31 16.44 20.10
N ALA A 43 16.15 16.99 20.99
CA ALA A 43 16.39 18.42 21.07
C ALA A 43 17.07 19.00 19.84
N SER A 44 17.96 18.24 19.18
CA SER A 44 18.68 18.64 17.96
C SER A 44 18.00 18.22 16.67
N ARG A 45 16.96 17.39 16.75
CA ARG A 45 16.29 16.75 15.61
C ARG A 45 15.56 17.77 14.73
N PRO A 46 15.90 17.87 13.41
CA PRO A 46 15.18 18.74 12.48
C PRO A 46 13.74 18.28 12.21
N THR A 47 12.86 19.20 11.81
CA THR A 47 11.46 18.89 11.47
C THR A 47 11.35 17.74 10.42
N GLN A 48 12.25 17.71 9.46
CA GLN A 48 12.29 16.65 8.41
C GLN A 48 12.48 15.25 9.02
N CYS A 49 13.31 15.10 10.04
CA CYS A 49 13.50 13.81 10.71
C CYS A 49 12.24 13.37 11.48
N TRP A 50 11.54 14.31 12.11
CA TRP A 50 10.24 14.05 12.74
C TRP A 50 9.22 13.60 11.69
N ASN A 51 9.13 14.29 10.57
CA ASN A 51 8.24 13.93 9.46
C ASN A 51 8.56 12.55 8.88
N THR A 52 9.85 12.23 8.74
CA THR A 52 10.30 10.91 8.26
C THR A 52 9.89 9.79 9.23
N LEU A 53 10.02 10.03 10.54
CA LEU A 53 9.61 9.06 11.56
C LEU A 53 8.08 8.87 11.56
N ILE A 54 7.29 9.96 11.59
CA ILE A 54 5.82 9.89 11.55
C ILE A 54 5.36 9.18 10.27
N SER A 55 5.94 9.53 9.11
CA SER A 55 5.63 8.86 7.83
C SER A 55 6.01 7.39 7.82
N GLY A 56 7.12 7.03 8.44
CA GLY A 56 7.55 5.65 8.64
C GLY A 56 6.50 4.88 9.43
N CYS A 57 6.12 5.36 10.61
CA CYS A 57 5.07 4.76 11.44
C CYS A 57 3.75 4.63 10.68
N ALA A 58 3.33 5.67 9.95
CA ALA A 58 2.10 5.65 9.15
C ALA A 58 2.09 4.52 8.10
N ARG A 59 3.21 4.33 7.39
CA ARG A 59 3.33 3.26 6.36
C ARG A 59 3.27 1.85 6.95
N TYR A 60 3.68 1.68 8.21
CA TYR A 60 3.63 0.40 8.91
C TYR A 60 2.29 0.14 9.62
N GLY A 61 1.40 1.14 9.67
CA GLY A 61 0.15 1.05 10.43
C GLY A 61 0.32 1.30 11.93
N TYR A 62 1.47 1.84 12.36
CA TYR A 62 1.76 2.19 13.76
C TYR A 62 1.23 3.58 14.07
N LEU A 63 -0.11 3.72 14.11
CA LEU A 63 -0.75 5.01 14.32
C LEU A 63 -0.42 5.61 15.69
N LYS A 64 -0.42 4.79 16.75
CA LYS A 64 -0.13 5.25 18.10
C LYS A 64 1.26 5.87 18.18
N GLU A 65 2.25 5.20 17.62
CA GLU A 65 3.63 5.67 17.58
C GLU A 65 3.77 6.95 16.73
N ALA A 66 3.00 7.07 15.64
CA ALA A 66 2.94 8.30 14.84
C ALA A 66 2.36 9.47 15.65
N GLU A 67 1.27 9.26 16.38
CA GLU A 67 0.64 10.25 17.26
C GLU A 67 1.56 10.64 18.44
N ASP A 68 2.19 9.67 19.07
CA ASP A 68 3.10 9.92 20.20
C ASP A 68 4.34 10.69 19.75
N THR A 69 4.86 10.36 18.54
CA THR A 69 5.95 11.10 17.90
C THR A 69 5.54 12.55 17.61
N PHE A 70 4.34 12.77 17.07
CA PHE A 70 3.81 14.10 16.81
C PHE A 70 3.64 14.91 18.11
N LYS A 71 3.04 14.34 19.15
CA LYS A 71 2.89 14.99 20.45
C LYS A 71 4.23 15.38 21.06
N HIS A 72 5.21 14.48 20.98
CA HIS A 72 6.56 14.76 21.47
C HIS A 72 7.23 15.89 20.67
N MET A 73 7.11 15.89 19.33
CA MET A 73 7.59 16.97 18.47
C MET A 73 7.03 18.34 18.95
N VAL A 74 5.71 18.41 19.18
CA VAL A 74 5.05 19.63 19.64
C VAL A 74 5.47 20.02 21.07
N SER A 75 5.58 19.06 21.99
CA SER A 75 5.94 19.30 23.40
C SER A 75 7.32 19.92 23.59
N ILE A 76 8.26 19.64 22.69
CA ILE A 76 9.61 20.24 22.69
C ILE A 76 9.68 21.55 21.86
N GLY A 77 8.52 22.13 21.48
CA GLY A 77 8.43 23.39 20.75
C GLY A 77 8.76 23.32 19.24
N ARG A 78 8.87 22.13 18.66
CA ARG A 78 9.06 21.98 17.20
C ARG A 78 7.73 22.18 16.48
N LYS A 79 7.72 23.10 15.52
CA LYS A 79 6.51 23.42 14.75
C LYS A 79 6.24 22.36 13.69
N PRO A 80 5.03 21.74 13.69
CA PRO A 80 4.58 20.91 12.59
C PRO A 80 4.45 21.73 11.29
N ASP A 81 4.72 21.08 10.19
CA ASP A 81 4.62 21.67 8.85
C ASP A 81 3.61 20.90 7.96
N TYR A 82 3.52 21.30 6.69
CA TYR A 82 2.69 20.65 5.66
C TYR A 82 2.91 19.13 5.62
N VAL A 83 4.16 18.68 5.65
CA VAL A 83 4.52 17.25 5.52
C VAL A 83 4.15 16.48 6.79
N THR A 84 4.26 17.09 7.96
CA THR A 84 3.82 16.50 9.23
C THR A 84 2.36 16.08 9.18
N PHE A 85 1.49 16.99 8.70
CA PHE A 85 0.06 16.69 8.60
C PHE A 85 -0.28 15.69 7.49
N VAL A 86 0.41 15.71 6.35
CA VAL A 86 0.23 14.64 5.35
C VAL A 86 0.52 13.28 5.97
N ALA A 87 1.59 13.16 6.77
CA ALA A 87 1.94 11.91 7.42
C ALA A 87 0.89 11.45 8.45
N LEU A 88 0.40 12.37 9.30
CA LEU A 88 -0.64 12.07 10.28
C LEU A 88 -1.97 11.69 9.66
N LEU A 89 -2.42 12.46 8.65
CA LEU A 89 -3.67 12.17 7.94
C LEU A 89 -3.60 10.85 7.18
N SER A 90 -2.45 10.55 6.60
CA SER A 90 -2.20 9.23 5.98
C SER A 90 -2.27 8.10 7.02
N ALA A 91 -1.72 8.30 8.21
CA ALA A 91 -1.83 7.32 9.30
C ALA A 91 -3.29 7.10 9.72
N CYS A 92 -4.08 8.17 9.86
CA CYS A 92 -5.51 8.10 10.15
C CYS A 92 -6.28 7.38 9.04
N SER A 93 -5.98 7.68 7.75
CA SER A 93 -6.61 6.99 6.62
C SER A 93 -6.30 5.50 6.64
N HIS A 94 -5.05 5.13 6.90
CA HIS A 94 -4.66 3.72 6.97
C HIS A 94 -5.25 2.97 8.19
N ALA A 95 -5.64 3.68 9.24
CA ALA A 95 -6.25 3.11 10.44
C ALA A 95 -7.79 3.22 10.45
N GLY A 96 -8.40 3.88 9.46
CA GLY A 96 -9.85 4.07 9.39
C GLY A 96 -10.44 5.01 10.45
N LEU A 97 -9.64 5.94 11.01
CA LEU A 97 -10.05 6.80 12.11
C LEU A 97 -10.50 8.18 11.62
N VAL A 98 -11.77 8.28 11.19
CA VAL A 98 -12.34 9.50 10.59
C VAL A 98 -12.28 10.68 11.54
N ASP A 99 -12.80 10.52 12.76
CA ASP A 99 -12.90 11.64 13.70
C ASP A 99 -11.51 12.23 14.00
N LYS A 100 -10.50 11.39 14.17
CA LYS A 100 -9.12 11.85 14.36
C LYS A 100 -8.58 12.55 13.12
N GLY A 101 -8.81 11.99 11.93
CA GLY A 101 -8.39 12.59 10.66
C GLY A 101 -9.00 13.96 10.45
N ILE A 102 -10.31 14.10 10.65
CA ILE A 102 -11.02 15.40 10.56
C ILE A 102 -10.52 16.40 11.61
N ASN A 103 -10.31 15.94 12.87
CA ASN A 103 -9.78 16.80 13.92
C ASN A 103 -8.37 17.31 13.59
N TYR A 104 -7.47 16.45 13.08
CA TYR A 104 -6.15 16.90 12.63
C TYR A 104 -6.26 17.87 11.45
N TYR A 105 -7.10 17.59 10.45
CA TYR A 105 -7.31 18.46 9.31
C TYR A 105 -7.78 19.86 9.74
N ASN A 106 -8.78 19.95 10.61
CA ASN A 106 -9.33 21.20 11.11
C ASN A 106 -8.31 21.97 11.97
N SER A 107 -7.49 21.26 12.75
CA SER A 107 -6.46 21.88 13.59
C SER A 107 -5.29 22.48 12.83
N MET A 108 -5.07 22.07 11.55
CA MET A 108 -3.96 22.57 10.73
C MET A 108 -3.94 24.11 10.67
N ALA A 109 -5.02 24.71 10.22
CA ALA A 109 -5.09 26.17 10.08
C ALA A 109 -5.31 26.86 11.41
N SER A 110 -6.25 26.37 12.22
CA SER A 110 -6.70 27.02 13.45
C SER A 110 -5.68 26.99 14.59
N THR A 111 -4.94 25.89 14.75
CA THR A 111 -4.02 25.67 15.86
C THR A 111 -2.56 25.84 15.47
N TYR A 112 -2.22 25.34 14.29
CA TYR A 112 -0.81 25.26 13.86
C TYR A 112 -0.45 26.25 12.74
N GLY A 113 -1.41 26.99 12.18
CA GLY A 113 -1.16 27.95 11.10
C GLY A 113 -0.71 27.33 9.78
N VAL A 114 -1.01 26.04 9.57
CA VAL A 114 -0.66 25.31 8.35
C VAL A 114 -1.88 25.24 7.44
N SER A 115 -1.82 25.88 6.27
CA SER A 115 -2.91 25.87 5.30
C SER A 115 -3.09 24.47 4.68
N PRO A 116 -4.31 23.91 4.67
CA PRO A 116 -4.61 22.68 3.99
C PRO A 116 -4.34 22.78 2.48
N GLY A 117 -3.69 21.76 1.92
CA GLY A 117 -3.45 21.66 0.48
C GLY A 117 -3.88 20.30 -0.06
N ILE A 118 -3.69 20.09 -1.36
CA ILE A 118 -4.25 18.94 -2.08
C ILE A 118 -3.90 17.56 -1.46
N LYS A 119 -2.67 17.37 -0.97
CA LYS A 119 -2.28 16.09 -0.35
C LYS A 119 -3.05 15.79 0.94
N HIS A 120 -3.39 16.82 1.71
CA HIS A 120 -4.22 16.67 2.91
C HIS A 120 -5.64 16.27 2.51
N CYS A 121 -6.21 16.93 1.50
CA CYS A 121 -7.53 16.60 0.97
C CYS A 121 -7.59 15.18 0.42
N VAL A 122 -6.56 14.72 -0.30
CA VAL A 122 -6.44 13.31 -0.75
C VAL A 122 -6.53 12.35 0.43
N CYS A 123 -5.83 12.62 1.53
CA CYS A 123 -5.87 11.75 2.71
C CYS A 123 -7.28 11.66 3.33
N ILE A 124 -8.03 12.79 3.36
CA ILE A 124 -9.40 12.81 3.89
C ILE A 124 -10.36 12.06 2.94
N VAL A 125 -10.27 12.29 1.62
CA VAL A 125 -11.10 11.57 0.64
C VAL A 125 -10.78 10.06 0.64
N ASP A 126 -9.51 9.67 0.75
CA ASP A 126 -9.10 8.27 0.89
C ASP A 126 -9.67 7.64 2.18
N LEU A 127 -9.60 8.35 3.29
CA LEU A 127 -10.15 7.91 4.58
C LEU A 127 -11.68 7.68 4.50
N LEU A 128 -12.43 8.65 3.98
CA LEU A 128 -13.88 8.54 3.83
C LEU A 128 -14.26 7.45 2.82
N GLY A 129 -13.54 7.37 1.71
CA GLY A 129 -13.74 6.36 0.68
C GLY A 129 -13.49 4.94 1.19
N ARG A 130 -12.43 4.70 1.95
CA ARG A 130 -12.12 3.40 2.57
C ARG A 130 -13.23 2.89 3.51
N LEU A 131 -14.01 3.78 4.07
CA LEU A 131 -15.13 3.48 4.97
C LEU A 131 -16.50 3.52 4.25
N GLY A 132 -16.52 3.73 2.94
CA GLY A 132 -17.76 3.82 2.16
C GLY A 132 -18.60 5.06 2.44
N ARG A 133 -18.03 6.09 3.13
CA ARG A 133 -18.72 7.35 3.47
C ARG A 133 -18.72 8.30 2.26
N PHE A 134 -19.28 7.84 1.14
CA PHE A 134 -19.19 8.54 -0.16
C PHE A 134 -19.89 9.90 -0.17
N ALA A 135 -21.06 10.01 0.46
CA ALA A 135 -21.77 11.30 0.53
C ALA A 135 -20.93 12.38 1.23
N GLU A 136 -20.21 12.00 2.28
CA GLU A 136 -19.32 12.93 2.99
C GLU A 136 -18.05 13.21 2.18
N ALA A 137 -17.54 12.23 1.44
CA ALA A 137 -16.42 12.43 0.55
C ALA A 137 -16.77 13.41 -0.58
N GLU A 138 -17.95 13.29 -1.20
CA GLU A 138 -18.42 14.23 -2.23
C GLU A 138 -18.59 15.63 -1.66
N LYS A 139 -19.26 15.77 -0.51
CA LYS A 139 -19.41 17.06 0.17
C LYS A 139 -18.05 17.68 0.49
N PHE A 140 -17.11 16.90 1.01
CA PHE A 140 -15.76 17.40 1.28
C PHE A 140 -15.04 17.87 0.02
N ILE A 141 -15.19 17.15 -1.12
CA ILE A 141 -14.62 17.56 -2.41
C ILE A 141 -15.20 18.89 -2.89
N GLU A 142 -16.48 19.15 -2.67
CA GLU A 142 -17.14 20.41 -3.02
C GLU A 142 -16.68 21.59 -2.15
N GLU A 143 -16.39 21.33 -0.86
CA GLU A 143 -16.03 22.33 0.14
C GLU A 143 -14.51 22.56 0.30
N MET A 144 -13.66 21.69 -0.26
CA MET A 144 -12.21 21.78 -0.07
C MET A 144 -11.60 23.06 -0.70
N PRO A 145 -10.52 23.62 -0.09
CA PRO A 145 -9.97 24.93 -0.49
C PRO A 145 -9.13 24.89 -1.77
N VAL A 146 -9.02 23.74 -2.42
CA VAL A 146 -8.18 23.53 -3.63
C VAL A 146 -8.96 22.71 -4.66
N LEU A 147 -8.64 22.88 -5.95
CA LEU A 147 -9.31 22.13 -7.00
C LEU A 147 -8.96 20.64 -6.94
N PRO A 148 -9.94 19.73 -7.14
CA PRO A 148 -9.70 18.30 -7.21
C PRO A 148 -8.71 17.93 -8.33
N ASN A 149 -7.74 17.09 -8.02
CA ASN A 149 -6.80 16.54 -8.99
C ASN A 149 -7.06 15.05 -9.26
N ASP A 150 -6.21 14.44 -10.08
CA ASP A 150 -6.26 13.02 -10.42
C ASP A 150 -6.22 12.09 -9.18
N LEU A 151 -5.46 12.45 -8.14
CA LEU A 151 -5.34 11.64 -6.93
C LEU A 151 -6.65 11.57 -6.13
N ILE A 152 -7.42 12.66 -6.08
CA ILE A 152 -8.75 12.71 -5.45
C ILE A 152 -9.69 11.72 -6.14
N TRP A 153 -9.83 11.83 -7.46
CA TRP A 153 -10.74 11.00 -8.23
C TRP A 153 -10.31 9.53 -8.27
N ARG A 154 -9.00 9.29 -8.32
CA ARG A 154 -8.42 7.93 -8.28
C ARG A 154 -8.71 7.23 -6.94
N SER A 155 -8.58 7.95 -5.83
CA SER A 155 -8.90 7.44 -4.50
C SER A 155 -10.38 7.06 -4.41
N LEU A 156 -11.27 7.94 -4.88
CA LEU A 156 -12.71 7.71 -4.88
C LEU A 156 -13.12 6.53 -5.79
N LEU A 157 -12.54 6.44 -7.00
CA LEU A 157 -12.76 5.32 -7.92
C LEU A 157 -12.26 3.98 -7.33
N SER A 158 -11.10 3.99 -6.68
CA SER A 158 -10.54 2.79 -6.04
C SER A 158 -11.45 2.26 -4.93
N SER A 159 -11.93 3.14 -4.05
CA SER A 159 -12.81 2.76 -2.94
C SER A 159 -14.22 2.37 -3.40
N SER A 160 -14.75 3.00 -4.46
CA SER A 160 -16.05 2.64 -5.02
C SER A 160 -16.12 1.17 -5.47
N ARG A 161 -15.01 0.59 -5.91
CA ARG A 161 -14.92 -0.84 -6.25
C ARG A 161 -15.16 -1.73 -5.03
N THR A 162 -14.54 -1.40 -3.88
CA THR A 162 -14.68 -2.17 -2.64
C THR A 162 -16.14 -2.25 -2.18
N TYR A 163 -16.88 -1.15 -2.35
CA TYR A 163 -18.30 -1.07 -1.98
C TYR A 163 -19.26 -1.31 -3.15
N LYS A 164 -18.76 -1.73 -4.31
CA LYS A 164 -19.54 -1.98 -5.53
C LYS A 164 -20.42 -0.79 -5.96
N ASN A 165 -20.02 0.45 -5.61
CA ASN A 165 -20.78 1.66 -5.89
C ASN A 165 -20.49 2.15 -7.32
N LEU A 166 -21.38 1.82 -8.25
CA LEU A 166 -21.24 2.13 -9.68
C LEU A 166 -21.36 3.63 -9.95
N ASP A 167 -22.25 4.34 -9.26
CA ASP A 167 -22.51 5.75 -9.54
C ASP A 167 -21.33 6.63 -9.17
N ILE A 168 -20.81 6.46 -7.96
CA ILE A 168 -19.60 7.14 -7.50
C ILE A 168 -18.40 6.78 -8.37
N GLY A 169 -18.25 5.48 -8.71
CA GLY A 169 -17.13 5.04 -9.53
C GLY A 169 -17.16 5.60 -10.95
N ARG A 170 -18.34 5.65 -11.58
CA ARG A 170 -18.51 6.28 -12.89
C ARG A 170 -18.23 7.80 -12.87
N LYS A 171 -18.75 8.50 -11.84
CA LYS A 171 -18.48 9.93 -11.64
C LYS A 171 -16.98 10.19 -11.48
N ALA A 172 -16.32 9.42 -10.63
CA ALA A 172 -14.88 9.53 -10.39
C ALA A 172 -14.06 9.22 -11.65
N ALA A 173 -14.41 8.14 -12.38
CA ALA A 173 -13.73 7.77 -13.62
C ALA A 173 -13.90 8.84 -14.71
N LYS A 174 -15.10 9.40 -14.84
CA LYS A 174 -15.37 10.49 -15.79
C LYS A 174 -14.46 11.69 -15.53
N ASN A 175 -14.42 12.19 -14.28
CA ASN A 175 -13.57 13.32 -13.92
C ASN A 175 -12.08 13.01 -14.11
N LEU A 176 -11.66 11.78 -13.82
CA LEU A 176 -10.27 11.37 -14.01
C LEU A 176 -9.88 11.34 -15.49
N LEU A 177 -10.76 10.82 -16.37
CA LEU A 177 -10.52 10.77 -17.80
C LEU A 177 -10.70 12.14 -18.51
N GLU A 178 -11.42 13.08 -17.92
CA GLU A 178 -11.44 14.48 -18.35
C GLU A 178 -10.10 15.19 -18.06
N LEU A 179 -9.41 14.82 -16.98
CA LEU A 179 -8.08 15.34 -16.65
C LEU A 179 -6.97 14.67 -17.49
N ASP A 180 -7.06 13.37 -17.70
CA ASP A 180 -6.13 12.61 -18.54
C ASP A 180 -6.88 11.49 -19.30
N PRO A 181 -7.22 11.72 -20.59
CA PRO A 181 -7.90 10.71 -21.43
C PRO A 181 -7.12 9.42 -21.66
N PHE A 182 -5.81 9.42 -21.39
CA PHE A 182 -4.92 8.25 -21.56
C PHE A 182 -4.48 7.61 -20.24
N ASP A 183 -5.13 7.93 -19.12
CA ASP A 183 -4.83 7.31 -17.83
C ASP A 183 -5.18 5.80 -17.83
N ASP A 184 -4.18 4.96 -18.01
CA ASP A 184 -4.32 3.50 -18.02
C ASP A 184 -4.96 2.96 -16.73
N SER A 185 -4.67 3.59 -15.58
CA SER A 185 -5.19 3.16 -14.30
C SER A 185 -6.68 3.48 -14.11
N ALA A 186 -7.17 4.59 -14.70
CA ALA A 186 -8.59 4.93 -14.67
C ALA A 186 -9.43 3.87 -15.40
N TYR A 187 -9.00 3.49 -16.60
CA TYR A 187 -9.66 2.41 -17.36
C TYR A 187 -9.63 1.07 -16.62
N VAL A 188 -8.49 0.70 -16.05
CA VAL A 188 -8.35 -0.54 -15.29
C VAL A 188 -9.24 -0.54 -14.05
N LEU A 189 -9.26 0.53 -13.27
CA LEU A 189 -10.10 0.63 -12.06
C LEU A 189 -11.59 0.59 -12.42
N LEU A 190 -12.00 1.28 -13.48
CA LEU A 190 -13.39 1.25 -13.95
C LEU A 190 -13.77 -0.14 -14.50
N SER A 191 -12.89 -0.79 -15.27
CA SER A 191 -13.08 -2.17 -15.72
C SER A 191 -13.26 -3.13 -14.53
N ASN A 192 -12.44 -2.98 -13.50
CA ASN A 192 -12.53 -3.77 -12.29
C ASN A 192 -13.84 -3.51 -11.52
N LEU A 193 -14.30 -2.26 -11.47
CA LEU A 193 -15.58 -1.91 -10.87
C LEU A 193 -16.74 -2.56 -11.61
N TYR A 194 -16.73 -2.52 -12.94
CA TYR A 194 -17.73 -3.21 -13.76
C TYR A 194 -17.71 -4.73 -13.53
N ALA A 195 -16.53 -5.34 -13.50
CA ALA A 195 -16.36 -6.77 -13.25
C ALA A 195 -16.90 -7.18 -11.86
N THR A 196 -16.62 -6.41 -10.80
CA THR A 196 -17.15 -6.68 -9.44
C THR A 196 -18.68 -6.56 -9.35
N ASN A 197 -19.30 -5.85 -10.31
CA ASN A 197 -20.76 -5.72 -10.43
C ASN A 197 -21.34 -6.65 -11.51
N ALA A 198 -20.59 -7.64 -11.99
CA ALA A 198 -20.97 -8.58 -13.06
C ALA A 198 -21.41 -7.90 -14.37
N ARG A 199 -20.94 -6.68 -14.64
CA ARG A 199 -21.26 -5.90 -15.84
C ARG A 199 -20.29 -6.22 -17.00
N TRP A 200 -20.24 -7.46 -17.42
CA TRP A 200 -19.26 -7.99 -18.39
C TRP A 200 -19.30 -7.30 -19.75
N VAL A 201 -20.48 -6.93 -20.23
CA VAL A 201 -20.64 -6.16 -21.47
C VAL A 201 -19.92 -4.81 -21.41
N ASP A 202 -19.99 -4.13 -20.27
CA ASP A 202 -19.31 -2.84 -20.07
C ASP A 202 -17.79 -3.04 -19.93
N VAL A 203 -17.35 -4.14 -19.32
CA VAL A 203 -15.94 -4.55 -19.27
C VAL A 203 -15.39 -4.72 -20.68
N ASP A 204 -16.09 -5.46 -21.56
CA ASP A 204 -15.64 -5.73 -22.91
C ASP A 204 -15.60 -4.47 -23.79
N LYS A 205 -16.61 -3.62 -23.69
CA LYS A 205 -16.63 -2.29 -24.35
C LYS A 205 -15.42 -1.46 -23.96
N LEU A 206 -15.15 -1.37 -22.65
CA LEU A 206 -14.04 -0.57 -22.11
C LEU A 206 -12.68 -1.12 -22.55
N ARG A 207 -12.49 -2.44 -22.49
CA ARG A 207 -11.27 -3.11 -22.95
C ARG A 207 -11.05 -2.98 -24.45
N SER A 208 -12.12 -3.06 -25.25
CA SER A 208 -12.07 -2.83 -26.69
C SER A 208 -11.67 -1.39 -27.01
N HIS A 209 -12.20 -0.41 -26.27
CA HIS A 209 -11.81 0.99 -26.39
C HIS A 209 -10.31 1.18 -26.06
N MET A 210 -9.82 0.60 -24.96
CA MET A 210 -8.39 0.65 -24.60
C MET A 210 -7.49 0.10 -25.74
N LYS A 211 -7.90 -1.01 -26.40
CA LYS A 211 -7.17 -1.55 -27.55
C LYS A 211 -7.16 -0.58 -28.73
N THR A 212 -8.29 0.08 -29.01
CA THR A 212 -8.40 1.06 -30.11
C THR A 212 -7.46 2.24 -29.90
N ILE A 213 -7.34 2.75 -28.68
CA ILE A 213 -6.43 3.85 -28.34
C ILE A 213 -5.00 3.37 -27.99
N LYS A 214 -4.69 2.10 -28.20
CA LYS A 214 -3.39 1.45 -27.93
C LYS A 214 -2.93 1.60 -26.49
N LEU A 215 -3.86 1.65 -25.55
CA LEU A 215 -3.57 1.75 -24.12
C LEU A 215 -3.37 0.35 -23.52
N HIS A 216 -2.24 0.14 -22.87
CA HIS A 216 -1.88 -1.16 -22.30
C HIS A 216 -1.88 -1.10 -20.76
N LYS A 217 -2.55 -2.08 -20.16
CA LYS A 217 -2.49 -2.29 -18.70
C LYS A 217 -1.07 -2.64 -18.28
N ARG A 218 -0.55 -1.97 -17.25
CA ARG A 218 0.71 -2.36 -16.62
C ARG A 218 0.58 -3.74 -15.98
N PRO A 219 1.52 -4.67 -16.27
CA PRO A 219 1.46 -6.00 -15.69
C PRO A 219 1.64 -5.97 -14.17
N ALA A 220 0.91 -6.85 -13.48
CA ALA A 220 1.13 -7.08 -12.06
C ALA A 220 2.46 -7.83 -11.87
N CYS A 221 3.30 -7.30 -10.99
CA CYS A 221 4.62 -7.83 -10.74
C CYS A 221 4.93 -7.79 -9.25
N SER A 222 5.54 -8.87 -8.75
CA SER A 222 6.09 -8.97 -7.40
C SER A 222 7.56 -9.36 -7.47
N TRP A 223 8.38 -8.86 -6.53
CA TRP A 223 9.79 -9.21 -6.49
C TRP A 223 10.30 -9.45 -5.08
N LEU A 224 11.27 -10.35 -4.99
CA LEU A 224 12.02 -10.65 -3.80
C LEU A 224 13.46 -10.20 -4.00
N LYS A 225 13.99 -9.39 -3.07
CA LYS A 225 15.39 -8.98 -3.09
C LYS A 225 16.20 -9.82 -2.12
N LEU A 226 17.11 -10.60 -2.64
CA LEU A 226 18.16 -11.30 -1.92
C LEU A 226 19.44 -10.44 -1.84
N LYS A 227 20.48 -10.92 -1.19
CA LYS A 227 21.72 -10.15 -0.98
C LYS A 227 22.34 -9.65 -2.29
N ASN A 228 22.37 -10.49 -3.33
CA ASN A 228 23.03 -10.21 -4.62
C ASN A 228 22.11 -10.37 -5.83
N GLU A 229 20.83 -10.65 -5.62
CA GLU A 229 19.88 -11.00 -6.68
C GLU A 229 18.51 -10.38 -6.40
N VAL A 230 17.80 -10.03 -7.48
CA VAL A 230 16.40 -9.65 -7.45
C VAL A 230 15.65 -10.61 -8.35
N SER A 231 14.81 -11.45 -7.75
CA SER A 231 13.92 -12.35 -8.48
C SER A 231 12.55 -11.68 -8.64
N THR A 232 12.07 -11.61 -9.88
CA THR A 232 10.82 -10.94 -10.26
C THR A 232 9.83 -11.97 -10.77
N PHE A 233 8.56 -11.80 -10.42
CA PHE A 233 7.48 -12.73 -10.78
C PHE A 233 6.30 -11.97 -11.37
N GLY A 234 5.83 -12.40 -12.53
CA GLY A 234 4.52 -12.07 -13.10
C GLY A 234 3.43 -13.03 -12.62
N ILE A 235 2.20 -12.83 -13.06
CA ILE A 235 1.09 -13.78 -12.84
C ILE A 235 1.36 -15.04 -13.67
N GLY A 236 1.34 -16.22 -13.03
CA GLY A 236 1.54 -17.50 -13.71
C GLY A 236 2.92 -17.66 -14.33
N ASP A 237 3.91 -16.87 -13.90
CA ASP A 237 5.26 -16.85 -14.47
C ASP A 237 5.97 -18.21 -14.25
N ARG A 238 6.46 -18.79 -15.35
CA ARG A 238 7.25 -20.02 -15.36
C ARG A 238 8.66 -19.83 -15.94
N SER A 239 9.06 -18.58 -16.16
CA SER A 239 10.37 -18.26 -16.75
C SER A 239 11.54 -18.35 -15.78
N HIS A 240 11.26 -18.38 -14.47
CA HIS A 240 12.29 -18.42 -13.43
C HIS A 240 13.06 -19.75 -13.47
N MET A 241 14.38 -19.74 -13.31
CA MET A 241 15.24 -20.93 -13.36
C MET A 241 14.86 -22.03 -12.34
N HIS A 242 14.16 -21.69 -11.27
CA HIS A 242 13.66 -22.61 -10.26
C HIS A 242 12.12 -22.78 -10.34
N ALA A 243 11.50 -22.54 -11.49
CA ALA A 243 10.04 -22.56 -11.64
C ALA A 243 9.41 -23.85 -11.09
N GLU A 244 9.94 -25.03 -11.43
CA GLU A 244 9.40 -26.32 -10.97
C GLU A 244 9.39 -26.42 -9.41
N LYS A 245 10.48 -26.00 -8.76
CA LYS A 245 10.55 -25.99 -7.29
C LYS A 245 9.59 -24.98 -6.67
N ILE A 246 9.41 -23.82 -7.32
CA ILE A 246 8.51 -22.77 -6.85
C ILE A 246 7.07 -23.26 -6.90
N TYR A 247 6.65 -23.88 -8.02
CA TYR A 247 5.29 -24.41 -8.16
C TYR A 247 5.04 -25.61 -7.23
N ALA A 248 6.00 -26.53 -7.08
CA ALA A 248 5.91 -27.61 -6.11
C ALA A 248 5.76 -27.09 -4.67
N LYS A 249 6.49 -26.01 -4.32
CA LYS A 249 6.35 -25.34 -3.02
C LYS A 249 5.01 -24.62 -2.88
N LEU A 250 4.50 -24.05 -3.95
CA LEU A 250 3.19 -23.40 -3.97
C LEU A 250 2.08 -24.42 -3.71
N ASP A 251 2.15 -25.62 -4.31
CA ASP A 251 1.21 -26.71 -4.08
C ASP A 251 1.29 -27.23 -2.64
N GLU A 252 2.51 -27.38 -2.06
CA GLU A 252 2.69 -27.71 -0.64
C GLU A 252 2.04 -26.66 0.27
N ILE A 253 2.20 -25.37 -0.04
CA ILE A 253 1.56 -24.28 0.72
C ILE A 253 0.05 -24.46 0.67
N LEU A 254 -0.54 -24.67 -0.52
CA LEU A 254 -1.99 -24.83 -0.67
C LEU A 254 -2.54 -25.96 0.20
N LEU A 255 -1.89 -27.13 0.17
CA LEU A 255 -2.31 -28.26 0.97
C LEU A 255 -2.32 -27.94 2.47
N LYS A 256 -1.22 -27.37 2.98
CA LYS A 256 -1.13 -26.97 4.40
C LYS A 256 -2.13 -25.88 4.79
N LEU A 257 -2.41 -24.93 3.89
CA LEU A 257 -3.38 -23.87 4.17
C LEU A 257 -4.81 -24.40 4.16
N ARG A 258 -5.15 -25.37 3.32
CA ARG A 258 -6.46 -26.06 3.35
C ARG A 258 -6.68 -26.82 4.66
N GLU A 259 -5.65 -27.43 5.25
CA GLU A 259 -5.72 -28.07 6.55
C GLU A 259 -6.08 -27.10 7.68
N VAL A 260 -5.71 -25.82 7.57
CA VAL A 260 -6.06 -24.77 8.54
C VAL A 260 -7.27 -23.92 8.11
N GLY A 261 -8.06 -24.42 7.15
CA GLY A 261 -9.34 -23.82 6.77
C GLY A 261 -9.27 -22.71 5.71
N TYR A 262 -8.20 -22.63 4.92
CA TYR A 262 -8.14 -21.68 3.80
C TYR A 262 -9.15 -22.06 2.72
N VAL A 263 -9.96 -21.07 2.32
CA VAL A 263 -10.84 -21.10 1.15
C VAL A 263 -10.51 -19.90 0.28
N ALA A 264 -10.32 -20.11 -1.01
CA ALA A 264 -10.02 -19.05 -1.95
C ALA A 264 -11.16 -18.04 -2.05
N ASP A 265 -10.84 -16.74 -1.99
CA ASP A 265 -11.83 -15.68 -2.19
C ASP A 265 -12.03 -15.42 -3.68
N ALA A 266 -12.92 -16.19 -4.32
CA ALA A 266 -13.26 -16.07 -5.74
C ALA A 266 -13.76 -14.66 -6.13
N THR A 267 -14.22 -13.83 -5.17
CA THR A 267 -14.63 -12.44 -5.45
C THR A 267 -13.45 -11.54 -5.83
N SER A 268 -12.24 -11.93 -5.45
CA SER A 268 -10.99 -11.28 -5.83
C SER A 268 -10.56 -11.58 -7.29
N ALA A 269 -11.14 -12.59 -7.95
CA ALA A 269 -10.87 -12.95 -9.32
C ALA A 269 -11.82 -12.20 -10.28
N LEU A 270 -11.29 -11.19 -10.98
CA LEU A 270 -12.07 -10.30 -11.86
C LEU A 270 -12.10 -10.84 -13.31
N HIS A 271 -12.49 -12.12 -13.45
CA HIS A 271 -12.62 -12.80 -14.74
C HIS A 271 -13.99 -13.45 -14.84
N ASP A 272 -14.56 -13.45 -16.06
CA ASP A 272 -15.80 -14.16 -16.38
C ASP A 272 -15.46 -15.62 -16.72
N THR A 273 -15.18 -16.41 -15.70
CA THR A 273 -14.81 -17.83 -15.79
C THR A 273 -15.49 -18.60 -14.67
N ASP A 274 -15.46 -19.94 -14.72
CA ASP A 274 -15.95 -20.76 -13.63
C ASP A 274 -15.13 -20.61 -12.34
N GLU A 275 -15.63 -21.13 -11.22
CA GLU A 275 -15.00 -20.95 -9.91
C GLU A 275 -13.64 -21.65 -9.82
N GLU A 276 -13.48 -22.82 -10.44
CA GLU A 276 -12.22 -23.58 -10.45
C GLU A 276 -11.11 -22.78 -11.17
N GLN A 277 -11.43 -22.21 -12.33
CA GLN A 277 -10.48 -21.38 -13.07
C GLN A 277 -10.17 -20.08 -12.34
N LYS A 278 -11.15 -19.50 -11.61
CA LYS A 278 -10.93 -18.36 -10.73
C LYS A 278 -9.96 -18.69 -9.60
N GLU A 279 -10.15 -19.85 -8.93
CA GLU A 279 -9.24 -20.31 -7.88
C GLU A 279 -7.82 -20.52 -8.42
N GLN A 280 -7.66 -21.17 -9.57
CA GLN A 280 -6.35 -21.34 -10.22
C GLN A 280 -5.70 -20.00 -10.57
N ASN A 281 -6.46 -19.05 -11.12
CA ASN A 281 -5.94 -17.74 -11.47
C ASN A 281 -5.47 -16.98 -10.22
N LEU A 282 -6.23 -17.05 -9.12
CA LEU A 282 -5.85 -16.46 -7.83
C LEU A 282 -4.60 -17.14 -7.26
N TRP A 283 -4.51 -18.47 -7.37
CA TRP A 283 -3.39 -19.21 -6.82
C TRP A 283 -2.06 -18.87 -7.51
N ASN A 284 -2.11 -18.52 -8.79
CA ASN A 284 -0.94 -18.15 -9.58
C ASN A 284 -0.56 -16.66 -9.51
N HIS A 285 -1.09 -15.90 -8.55
CA HIS A 285 -0.72 -14.51 -8.36
C HIS A 285 0.77 -14.35 -8.06
N SER A 286 1.37 -13.29 -8.61
CA SER A 286 2.81 -13.01 -8.50
C SER A 286 3.33 -12.95 -7.07
N GLU A 287 2.48 -12.50 -6.11
CA GLU A 287 2.80 -12.45 -4.69
C GLU A 287 3.03 -13.83 -4.10
N LYS A 288 2.18 -14.80 -4.46
CA LYS A 288 2.25 -16.17 -3.97
C LYS A 288 3.47 -16.89 -4.54
N LEU A 289 3.81 -16.65 -5.82
CA LEU A 289 5.05 -17.15 -6.42
C LEU A 289 6.29 -16.57 -5.72
N ALA A 290 6.31 -15.26 -5.45
CA ALA A 290 7.39 -14.63 -4.71
C ALA A 290 7.49 -15.17 -3.27
N LEU A 291 6.36 -15.46 -2.62
CA LEU A 291 6.30 -16.06 -1.29
C LEU A 291 6.85 -17.50 -1.28
N ALA A 292 6.41 -18.33 -2.23
CA ALA A 292 6.90 -19.70 -2.38
C ALA A 292 8.43 -19.73 -2.59
N TYR A 293 8.92 -18.86 -3.48
CA TYR A 293 10.37 -18.71 -3.66
C TYR A 293 11.08 -18.22 -2.41
N GLY A 294 10.50 -17.25 -1.70
CA GLY A 294 11.05 -16.75 -0.44
C GLY A 294 11.19 -17.85 0.63
N LEU A 295 10.21 -18.75 0.73
CA LEU A 295 10.26 -19.89 1.63
C LEU A 295 11.34 -20.93 1.25
N LEU A 296 11.71 -20.99 -0.04
CA LEU A 296 12.78 -21.89 -0.50
C LEU A 296 14.19 -21.35 -0.24
N VAL A 297 14.39 -20.02 -0.33
CA VAL A 297 15.74 -19.45 -0.41
C VAL A 297 16.12 -18.56 0.78
N VAL A 298 15.14 -18.04 1.52
CA VAL A 298 15.41 -17.21 2.70
C VAL A 298 15.60 -18.12 3.92
N PRO A 299 16.75 -18.05 4.62
CA PRO A 299 17.04 -18.90 5.77
C PRO A 299 15.92 -18.90 6.82
N GLU A 300 15.72 -20.03 7.50
CA GLU A 300 14.76 -20.13 8.60
C GLU A 300 15.02 -19.05 9.66
N GLY A 301 13.97 -18.55 10.28
CA GLY A 301 14.04 -17.47 11.27
C GLY A 301 14.27 -16.06 10.69
N SER A 302 14.64 -15.94 9.41
CA SER A 302 14.81 -14.64 8.77
C SER A 302 13.51 -14.13 8.15
N THR A 303 13.27 -12.82 8.17
CA THR A 303 12.10 -12.17 7.59
C THR A 303 12.12 -12.23 6.06
N ILE A 304 11.04 -12.70 5.44
CA ILE A 304 10.85 -12.69 3.99
C ILE A 304 10.30 -11.31 3.59
N ARG A 305 10.98 -10.62 2.64
CA ARG A 305 10.57 -9.29 2.16
C ARG A 305 10.20 -9.33 0.69
N ILE A 306 8.92 -9.04 0.41
CA ILE A 306 8.34 -9.06 -0.93
C ILE A 306 7.84 -7.65 -1.26
N PHE A 307 8.04 -7.24 -2.50
CA PHE A 307 7.56 -5.97 -3.03
C PHE A 307 6.59 -6.22 -4.17
N LYS A 308 5.59 -5.37 -4.30
CA LYS A 308 4.58 -5.44 -5.34
C LYS A 308 4.29 -4.06 -5.91
N ASN A 309 4.07 -3.99 -7.22
CA ASN A 309 3.74 -2.74 -7.91
C ASN A 309 2.25 -2.36 -7.87
N LEU A 310 1.38 -3.27 -7.42
CA LEU A 310 -0.05 -3.06 -7.26
C LEU A 310 -0.47 -3.34 -5.82
N ARG A 311 -1.65 -2.86 -5.42
CA ARG A 311 -2.25 -3.18 -4.12
C ARG A 311 -2.47 -4.69 -3.99
N VAL A 312 -2.18 -5.24 -2.81
CA VAL A 312 -2.44 -6.65 -2.51
C VAL A 312 -3.95 -6.93 -2.50
N CYS A 313 -4.39 -8.05 -3.06
CA CYS A 313 -5.79 -8.47 -2.99
C CYS A 313 -6.10 -9.18 -1.66
N ALA A 314 -7.39 -9.27 -1.31
CA ALA A 314 -7.85 -9.88 -0.07
C ALA A 314 -7.38 -11.33 0.07
N ASP A 315 -7.47 -12.09 -1.01
CA ASP A 315 -7.04 -13.49 -1.03
C ASP A 315 -5.53 -13.66 -0.78
N CYS A 316 -4.66 -12.90 -1.47
CA CYS A 316 -3.22 -12.93 -1.19
C CYS A 316 -2.91 -12.49 0.25
N HIS A 317 -3.61 -11.45 0.76
CA HIS A 317 -3.41 -10.99 2.12
C HIS A 317 -3.74 -12.09 3.15
N LEU A 318 -4.85 -12.82 2.95
CA LEU A 318 -5.22 -13.97 3.79
C LEU A 318 -4.15 -15.07 3.73
N VAL A 319 -3.68 -15.44 2.53
CA VAL A 319 -2.61 -16.43 2.36
C VAL A 319 -1.36 -16.05 3.14
N PHE A 320 -0.93 -14.79 3.10
CA PHE A 320 0.24 -14.33 3.85
C PHE A 320 0.05 -14.43 5.37
N LYS A 321 -1.14 -14.12 5.88
CA LYS A 321 -1.49 -14.31 7.31
C LYS A 321 -1.35 -15.78 7.70
N LEU A 322 -1.98 -16.69 6.96
CA LEU A 322 -1.97 -18.11 7.25
C LEU A 322 -0.56 -18.72 7.11
N VAL A 323 0.20 -18.35 6.09
CA VAL A 323 1.59 -18.79 5.93
C VAL A 323 2.45 -18.33 7.10
N SER A 324 2.20 -17.14 7.66
CA SER A 324 2.95 -16.66 8.83
C SER A 324 2.73 -17.53 10.07
N ILE A 325 1.58 -18.21 10.18
CA ILE A 325 1.30 -19.23 11.24
C ILE A 325 1.97 -20.55 10.88
N VAL A 326 1.58 -21.11 9.73
CA VAL A 326 1.93 -22.50 9.35
C VAL A 326 3.44 -22.72 9.20
N TYR A 327 4.15 -21.70 8.74
CA TYR A 327 5.60 -21.76 8.56
C TYR A 327 6.39 -21.03 9.66
N HIS A 328 5.73 -20.48 10.67
CA HIS A 328 6.34 -19.69 11.75
C HIS A 328 7.29 -18.60 11.21
N ARG A 329 6.89 -17.92 10.12
CA ARG A 329 7.69 -16.92 9.41
C ARG A 329 7.11 -15.52 9.55
N GLU A 330 7.99 -14.58 9.80
CA GLU A 330 7.66 -13.17 9.62
C GLU A 330 7.81 -12.81 8.14
N ILE A 331 6.78 -12.18 7.58
CA ILE A 331 6.73 -11.79 6.17
C ILE A 331 6.39 -10.31 6.11
N ILE A 332 7.15 -9.54 5.34
CA ILE A 332 6.88 -8.15 5.04
C ILE A 332 6.56 -8.03 3.56
N LEU A 333 5.35 -7.65 3.24
CA LEU A 333 4.92 -7.29 1.89
C LEU A 333 4.78 -5.78 1.80
N ARG A 334 5.46 -5.16 0.82
CA ARG A 334 5.28 -3.75 0.49
C ARG A 334 4.50 -3.62 -0.81
N ASP A 335 3.37 -2.96 -0.74
CA ASP A 335 2.62 -2.50 -1.90
C ASP A 335 2.87 -0.99 -2.15
N PRO A 336 2.26 -0.34 -3.16
CA PRO A 336 2.48 1.08 -3.45
C PRO A 336 2.11 2.03 -2.31
N TYR A 337 1.24 1.61 -1.40
CA TYR A 337 0.66 2.47 -0.37
C TYR A 337 1.28 2.27 1.01
N ARG A 338 1.58 1.00 1.39
CA ARG A 338 1.98 0.66 2.76
C ARG A 338 2.79 -0.63 2.85
N PHE A 339 3.27 -0.90 4.06
CA PHE A 339 3.79 -2.19 4.44
C PHE A 339 2.71 -3.02 5.13
N HIS A 340 2.72 -4.32 4.85
CA HIS A 340 1.98 -5.35 5.54
C HIS A 340 2.98 -6.26 6.23
N GLN A 341 3.05 -6.21 7.55
CA GLN A 341 3.88 -7.10 8.35
C GLN A 341 3.02 -8.22 8.89
N PHE A 342 3.26 -9.43 8.41
CA PHE A 342 2.54 -10.63 8.80
C PHE A 342 3.37 -11.42 9.80
N LYS A 343 2.80 -11.71 10.97
CA LYS A 343 3.43 -12.49 12.02
C LYS A 343 2.37 -13.17 12.87
N GLY A 344 2.48 -14.50 13.04
CA GLY A 344 1.56 -15.27 13.88
C GLY A 344 0.09 -15.13 13.50
N GLY A 345 -0.23 -14.97 12.21
CA GLY A 345 -1.60 -14.81 11.71
C GLY A 345 -2.16 -13.38 11.75
N TYR A 346 -1.41 -12.43 12.26
CA TYR A 346 -1.80 -11.03 12.31
C TYR A 346 -1.10 -10.23 11.24
N CYS A 347 -1.74 -9.15 10.79
CA CYS A 347 -1.12 -8.14 9.93
C CYS A 347 -1.13 -6.78 10.63
N SER A 348 -0.04 -6.01 10.46
CA SER A 348 0.07 -4.64 11.00
C SER A 348 -1.01 -3.68 10.49
N CYS A 349 -1.70 -4.02 9.39
CA CYS A 349 -2.82 -3.22 8.86
C CYS A 349 -4.16 -3.47 9.59
N SER A 350 -4.22 -4.43 10.53
CA SER A 350 -5.47 -4.85 11.21
C SER A 350 -6.60 -5.19 10.24
N ASP A 351 -6.26 -5.76 9.07
CA ASP A 351 -7.17 -6.10 7.98
C ASP A 351 -7.93 -4.90 7.37
N PHE A 352 -7.42 -3.70 7.59
CA PHE A 352 -7.94 -2.46 7.02
C PHE A 352 -6.90 -1.83 6.07
N TRP A 353 -7.05 -2.07 4.75
CA TRP A 353 -6.11 -1.57 3.73
C TRP A 353 -6.78 -1.20 2.42
#